data_f34b3b6af4c2c23c821dcf128834db8d
#
_entry.id   f34b3b6af4c2c23c821dcf128834db8d
#
_cell.length_a   1.000
_cell.length_b   1.000
_cell.length_c   1.000
_cell.angle_alpha   90.00
_cell.angle_beta   90.00
_cell.angle_gamma   90.00
#
_symmetry.space_group_name_H-M   'P 1'
#
loop_
_entity.id
_entity.type
_entity.pdbx_description
1 polymer ?
#
loop_
_entity_poly.entity_id
_entity_poly.type
_entity_poly.pdbx_seq_one_letter_code
_entity_poly.pdbx_strand_id
1 'polypeptide(L)'
;IGAMSAHGAVATGIATLTSDHTVLDVWYPEPELGAASSSGHAVLSGDEVPAELASLTGPDEDRGVERVAVRVEISDLTEPPADAYDAYLRLHLISHRLIRPHFANMDGLFGKLTNVVWTNFGPCAVPGFESVRARLRARGPVTVYGVDKFPRMVDYVVPSGVRIADADRVRLGAHLAEGTTVMHEGFVNFNAGTLGASMVEGRISAGVVVGADSDVGGGASIMGTLSGGGKETISIGERCLLGANSGVGISLGDDCVVEAGLYVTAGTKVDVRAGAWAEREPVKAGQLSGMDNLLFRRNSVSGAVEAVPWKREGVELNADLHAND
;
A
#
# COMPACT_ATOMS: atom_id res chain seq x y z
N ILE A 1 -22.94 -17.29 19.60
CA ILE A 1 -22.31 -18.07 18.51
C ILE A 1 -21.25 -17.12 17.96
N GLY A 2 -19.98 -17.32 18.43
CA GLY A 2 -18.86 -16.49 18.03
C GLY A 2 -18.59 -16.65 16.55
N ALA A 3 -18.46 -15.56 15.83
CA ALA A 3 -17.89 -15.55 14.50
C ALA A 3 -16.45 -16.11 14.63
N MET A 4 -16.19 -17.27 14.08
CA MET A 4 -14.82 -17.76 13.86
C MET A 4 -14.19 -16.73 12.92
N SER A 5 -13.22 -15.96 13.43
CA SER A 5 -12.42 -15.10 12.57
C SER A 5 -11.71 -16.03 11.57
N ALA A 6 -12.02 -15.88 10.31
CA ALA A 6 -11.37 -16.65 9.25
C ALA A 6 -9.89 -16.20 9.21
N HIS A 7 -8.99 -17.04 9.73
CA HIS A 7 -7.55 -16.80 9.67
C HIS A 7 -6.94 -17.22 8.33
N GLY A 8 -7.71 -17.87 7.47
CA GLY A 8 -7.29 -18.39 6.19
C GLY A 8 -7.86 -17.62 5.01
N ALA A 9 -7.38 -17.95 3.82
CA ALA A 9 -7.85 -17.39 2.56
C ALA A 9 -7.77 -18.41 1.44
N VAL A 10 -8.61 -18.23 0.42
CA VAL A 10 -8.63 -19.06 -0.79
C VAL A 10 -8.89 -18.18 -2.01
N ALA A 11 -8.26 -18.53 -3.12
CA ALA A 11 -8.53 -17.89 -4.40
C ALA A 11 -8.24 -18.84 -5.57
N THR A 12 -8.96 -18.62 -6.66
CA THR A 12 -8.61 -19.17 -7.98
C THR A 12 -8.21 -18.01 -8.89
N GLY A 13 -7.16 -18.19 -9.67
CA GLY A 13 -6.63 -17.11 -10.49
C GLY A 13 -5.75 -17.60 -11.63
N ILE A 14 -5.06 -16.67 -12.27
CA ILE A 14 -4.13 -16.94 -13.38
C ILE A 14 -2.72 -16.55 -12.94
N ALA A 15 -1.80 -17.50 -13.01
CA ALA A 15 -0.38 -17.27 -12.84
C ALA A 15 0.33 -17.19 -14.19
N THR A 16 1.31 -16.29 -14.29
CA THR A 16 2.23 -16.23 -15.44
C THR A 16 3.57 -16.82 -15.03
N LEU A 17 3.99 -17.84 -15.74
CA LEU A 17 5.21 -18.61 -15.45
C LEU A 17 6.21 -18.48 -16.60
N THR A 18 7.47 -18.40 -16.28
CA THR A 18 8.57 -18.60 -17.23
C THR A 18 8.77 -20.10 -17.52
N SER A 19 9.60 -20.44 -18.49
CA SER A 19 9.90 -21.83 -18.85
C SER A 19 10.59 -22.65 -17.73
N ASP A 20 11.23 -21.99 -16.77
CA ASP A 20 11.80 -22.60 -15.58
C ASP A 20 10.86 -22.55 -14.38
N HIS A 21 9.55 -22.29 -14.63
CA HIS A 21 8.48 -22.20 -13.63
C HIS A 21 8.64 -21.07 -12.61
N THR A 22 9.44 -20.04 -12.90
CA THR A 22 9.48 -18.84 -12.08
C THR A 22 8.15 -18.08 -12.21
N VAL A 23 7.50 -17.77 -11.11
CA VAL A 23 6.25 -17.00 -11.08
C VAL A 23 6.58 -15.53 -11.30
N LEU A 24 6.03 -14.94 -12.37
CA LEU A 24 6.15 -13.51 -12.64
C LEU A 24 5.04 -12.72 -11.95
N ASP A 25 3.81 -13.19 -12.05
CA ASP A 25 2.65 -12.63 -11.34
C ASP A 25 1.58 -13.70 -11.10
N VAL A 26 0.60 -13.34 -10.25
CA VAL A 26 -0.65 -14.07 -10.13
C VAL A 26 -1.78 -13.05 -9.98
N TRP A 27 -2.84 -13.21 -10.76
CA TRP A 27 -4.06 -12.41 -10.66
C TRP A 27 -5.19 -13.24 -10.06
N TYR A 28 -5.77 -12.74 -8.97
CA TYR A 28 -6.92 -13.33 -8.30
C TYR A 28 -8.13 -12.38 -8.41
N PRO A 29 -9.08 -12.64 -9.34
CA PRO A 29 -10.23 -11.75 -9.53
C PRO A 29 -11.16 -11.68 -8.31
N GLU A 30 -11.35 -12.80 -7.63
CA GLU A 30 -12.31 -12.94 -6.53
C GLU A 30 -11.69 -13.74 -5.38
N PRO A 31 -10.74 -13.14 -4.63
CA PRO A 31 -10.20 -13.81 -3.45
C PRO A 31 -11.21 -13.79 -2.29
N GLU A 32 -11.18 -14.80 -1.44
CA GLU A 32 -12.08 -14.95 -0.30
C GLU A 32 -11.32 -15.23 0.99
N LEU A 33 -11.85 -14.69 2.10
CA LEU A 33 -11.48 -15.14 3.43
C LEU A 33 -12.27 -16.38 3.79
N GLY A 34 -11.59 -17.41 4.27
CA GLY A 34 -12.25 -18.66 4.61
C GLY A 34 -11.32 -19.63 5.31
N ALA A 35 -11.89 -20.70 5.84
CA ALA A 35 -11.11 -21.79 6.43
C ALA A 35 -10.53 -22.65 5.31
N ALA A 36 -9.19 -22.73 5.26
CA ALA A 36 -8.49 -23.72 4.47
C ALA A 36 -7.88 -24.77 5.41
N SER A 37 -7.93 -26.03 5.00
CA SER A 37 -7.40 -27.13 5.81
C SER A 37 -5.86 -27.22 5.77
N SER A 38 -5.27 -26.66 4.74
CA SER A 38 -3.81 -26.61 4.52
C SER A 38 -3.44 -25.40 3.67
N SER A 39 -2.18 -25.01 3.71
CA SER A 39 -1.64 -24.00 2.81
C SER A 39 -0.99 -24.66 1.60
N GLY A 40 -1.12 -24.04 0.43
CA GLY A 40 -0.50 -24.50 -0.81
C GLY A 40 -1.20 -24.01 -2.05
N HIS A 41 -0.71 -24.47 -3.19
CA HIS A 41 -1.31 -24.16 -4.49
C HIS A 41 -1.42 -25.43 -5.35
N ALA A 42 -2.35 -25.41 -6.29
CA ALA A 42 -2.52 -26.44 -7.31
C ALA A 42 -2.78 -25.80 -8.67
N VAL A 43 -2.10 -26.29 -9.70
CA VAL A 43 -2.42 -25.93 -11.09
C VAL A 43 -3.65 -26.71 -11.50
N LEU A 44 -4.65 -25.99 -12.00
CA LEU A 44 -5.92 -26.54 -12.46
C LEU A 44 -5.83 -26.94 -13.94
N SER A 45 -6.55 -28.00 -14.32
CA SER A 45 -6.56 -28.49 -15.69
C SER A 45 -7.95 -28.97 -16.12
N GLY A 46 -8.23 -28.94 -17.42
CA GLY A 46 -9.49 -29.44 -17.97
C GLY A 46 -10.71 -28.79 -17.33
N ASP A 47 -11.63 -29.60 -16.85
CA ASP A 47 -12.90 -29.17 -16.25
C ASP A 47 -12.76 -28.47 -14.88
N GLU A 48 -11.59 -28.53 -14.27
CA GLU A 48 -11.31 -27.82 -13.01
C GLU A 48 -11.10 -26.31 -13.21
N VAL A 49 -10.77 -25.89 -14.45
CA VAL A 49 -10.55 -24.49 -14.77
C VAL A 49 -11.89 -23.78 -14.91
N PRO A 50 -12.16 -22.72 -14.13
CA PRO A 50 -13.38 -21.93 -14.30
C PRO A 50 -13.53 -21.43 -15.73
N ALA A 51 -14.74 -21.50 -16.27
CA ALA A 51 -15.01 -21.18 -17.68
C ALA A 51 -14.55 -19.76 -18.08
N GLU A 52 -14.71 -18.81 -17.17
CA GLU A 52 -14.28 -17.40 -17.33
C GLU A 52 -12.76 -17.24 -17.39
N LEU A 53 -11.99 -18.17 -16.82
CA LEU A 53 -10.53 -18.15 -16.83
C LEU A 53 -9.91 -19.00 -17.95
N ALA A 54 -10.69 -19.92 -18.52
CA ALA A 54 -10.17 -20.91 -19.49
C ALA A 54 -9.49 -20.26 -20.71
N SER A 55 -10.09 -19.18 -21.24
CA SER A 55 -9.52 -18.45 -22.39
C SER A 55 -8.24 -17.67 -22.08
N LEU A 56 -7.91 -17.50 -20.80
CA LEU A 56 -6.73 -16.78 -20.33
C LEU A 56 -5.52 -17.69 -20.16
N THR A 57 -5.70 -19.01 -20.21
CA THR A 57 -4.61 -19.99 -20.06
C THR A 57 -3.91 -20.31 -21.39
N GLY A 58 -2.72 -20.83 -21.28
CA GLY A 58 -1.92 -21.29 -22.41
C GLY A 58 -0.62 -20.52 -22.62
N PRO A 59 0.21 -20.96 -23.56
CA PRO A 59 1.50 -20.33 -23.85
C PRO A 59 1.34 -18.96 -24.52
N ASP A 60 2.24 -18.05 -24.23
CA ASP A 60 2.49 -16.82 -24.97
C ASP A 60 3.95 -16.85 -25.46
N GLU A 61 4.13 -17.39 -26.66
CA GLU A 61 5.45 -17.62 -27.27
C GLU A 61 6.24 -16.32 -27.43
N ASP A 62 5.57 -15.20 -27.72
CA ASP A 62 6.25 -13.91 -27.90
C ASP A 62 6.84 -13.40 -26.59
N ARG A 63 6.12 -13.58 -25.47
CA ARG A 63 6.66 -13.26 -24.15
C ARG A 63 7.59 -14.35 -23.59
N GLY A 64 7.50 -15.56 -24.09
CA GLY A 64 8.22 -16.73 -23.57
C GLY A 64 7.70 -17.16 -22.20
N VAL A 65 6.39 -17.13 -22.02
CA VAL A 65 5.71 -17.49 -20.77
C VAL A 65 4.53 -18.41 -21.01
N GLU A 66 4.10 -19.09 -19.94
CA GLU A 66 2.87 -19.86 -19.90
C GLU A 66 1.93 -19.25 -18.85
N ARG A 67 0.64 -19.17 -19.16
CA ARG A 67 -0.39 -18.75 -18.23
C ARG A 67 -1.17 -19.98 -17.81
N VAL A 68 -1.24 -20.20 -16.50
CA VAL A 68 -1.92 -21.35 -15.91
C VAL A 68 -3.00 -20.91 -14.91
N ALA A 69 -4.11 -21.63 -14.88
CA ALA A 69 -5.08 -21.45 -13.83
C ALA A 69 -4.57 -22.14 -12.56
N VAL A 70 -4.70 -21.45 -11.42
CA VAL A 70 -4.24 -21.94 -10.13
C VAL A 70 -5.29 -21.75 -9.05
N ARG A 71 -5.39 -22.70 -8.14
CA ARG A 71 -6.11 -22.57 -6.88
C ARG A 71 -5.08 -22.45 -5.76
N VAL A 72 -5.26 -21.45 -4.91
CA VAL A 72 -4.34 -21.17 -3.80
C VAL A 72 -5.13 -21.13 -2.50
N GLU A 73 -4.58 -21.74 -1.46
CA GLU A 73 -5.15 -21.80 -0.13
C GLU A 73 -4.09 -21.39 0.90
N ILE A 74 -4.49 -20.56 1.85
CA ILE A 74 -3.68 -20.17 3.01
C ILE A 74 -4.49 -20.56 4.25
N SER A 75 -3.97 -21.46 5.07
CA SER A 75 -4.66 -21.91 6.28
C SER A 75 -4.56 -20.91 7.42
N ASP A 76 -3.46 -20.16 7.49
CA ASP A 76 -3.22 -19.16 8.53
C ASP A 76 -2.44 -17.96 7.99
N LEU A 77 -3.12 -16.82 7.92
CA LEU A 77 -2.53 -15.55 7.47
C LEU A 77 -1.54 -14.93 8.48
N THR A 78 -1.47 -15.46 9.71
CA THR A 78 -0.49 -14.99 10.70
C THR A 78 0.90 -15.59 10.48
N GLU A 79 1.00 -16.69 9.72
CA GLU A 79 2.27 -17.27 9.28
C GLU A 79 2.86 -16.45 8.10
N PRO A 80 4.18 -16.43 7.94
CA PRO A 80 4.82 -15.78 6.79
C PRO A 80 4.38 -16.37 5.44
N PRO A 81 4.40 -15.60 4.34
CA PRO A 81 4.06 -16.13 3.02
C PRO A 81 5.02 -17.24 2.58
N ALA A 82 4.45 -18.37 2.13
CA ALA A 82 5.19 -19.57 1.77
C ALA A 82 5.94 -19.42 0.44
N ASP A 83 5.29 -18.83 -0.56
CA ASP A 83 5.78 -18.69 -1.94
C ASP A 83 5.19 -17.45 -2.63
N ALA A 84 5.42 -17.32 -3.94
CA ALA A 84 4.88 -16.20 -4.72
C ALA A 84 3.35 -16.25 -4.85
N TYR A 85 2.74 -17.43 -4.93
CA TYR A 85 1.28 -17.56 -5.02
C TYR A 85 0.61 -17.05 -3.76
N ASP A 86 1.11 -17.44 -2.60
CA ASP A 86 0.68 -16.96 -1.28
C ASP A 86 0.91 -15.44 -1.16
N ALA A 87 2.08 -14.95 -1.53
CA ALA A 87 2.41 -13.52 -1.48
C ALA A 87 1.42 -12.67 -2.30
N TYR A 88 1.13 -13.06 -3.55
CA TYR A 88 0.16 -12.38 -4.39
C TYR A 88 -1.26 -12.43 -3.82
N LEU A 89 -1.66 -13.54 -3.19
CA LEU A 89 -2.98 -13.62 -2.55
C LEU A 89 -3.11 -12.61 -1.41
N ARG A 90 -2.11 -12.51 -0.53
CA ARG A 90 -2.11 -11.50 0.55
C ARG A 90 -2.21 -10.07 0.02
N LEU A 91 -1.47 -9.74 -1.05
CA LEU A 91 -1.55 -8.42 -1.68
C LEU A 91 -2.95 -8.13 -2.24
N HIS A 92 -3.58 -9.12 -2.89
CA HIS A 92 -4.94 -9.00 -3.39
C HIS A 92 -5.97 -8.80 -2.26
N LEU A 93 -5.85 -9.56 -1.17
CA LEU A 93 -6.77 -9.45 -0.02
C LEU A 93 -6.78 -8.00 0.53
N ILE A 94 -5.62 -7.35 0.63
CA ILE A 94 -5.52 -5.97 1.09
C ILE A 94 -6.14 -5.01 0.06
N SER A 95 -5.79 -5.15 -1.22
CA SER A 95 -6.28 -4.25 -2.27
C SER A 95 -7.78 -4.41 -2.53
N HIS A 96 -8.34 -5.62 -2.35
CA HIS A 96 -9.79 -5.86 -2.35
C HIS A 96 -10.47 -5.39 -1.05
N ARG A 97 -9.74 -4.85 -0.08
CA ARG A 97 -10.26 -4.40 1.23
C ARG A 97 -10.90 -5.53 2.06
N LEU A 98 -10.55 -6.79 1.80
CA LEU A 98 -10.99 -7.93 2.59
C LEU A 98 -10.25 -8.00 3.92
N ILE A 99 -9.00 -7.54 3.95
CA ILE A 99 -8.21 -7.35 5.16
C ILE A 99 -7.60 -5.95 5.18
N ARG A 100 -7.34 -5.44 6.38
CA ARG A 100 -6.59 -4.19 6.58
C ARG A 100 -5.08 -4.45 6.56
N PRO A 101 -4.24 -3.43 6.33
CA PRO A 101 -2.81 -3.53 6.59
C PRO A 101 -2.53 -4.09 7.98
N HIS A 102 -1.48 -4.87 8.12
CA HIS A 102 -1.06 -5.59 9.34
C HIS A 102 -1.94 -6.77 9.79
N PHE A 103 -3.05 -7.06 9.11
CA PHE A 103 -3.85 -8.24 9.43
C PHE A 103 -3.12 -9.54 9.08
N ALA A 104 -2.49 -9.60 7.91
CA ALA A 104 -1.69 -10.73 7.49
C ALA A 104 -0.20 -10.48 7.75
N ASN A 105 0.54 -11.54 8.08
CA ASN A 105 1.98 -11.50 8.18
C ASN A 105 2.60 -11.29 6.79
N MET A 106 3.47 -10.29 6.65
CA MET A 106 4.16 -9.94 5.41
C MET A 106 5.68 -10.18 5.49
N ASP A 107 6.15 -10.85 6.53
CA ASP A 107 7.58 -11.10 6.72
C ASP A 107 8.15 -11.94 5.58
N GLY A 108 9.22 -11.43 4.96
CA GLY A 108 9.86 -12.11 3.84
C GLY A 108 9.12 -12.04 2.49
N LEU A 109 7.93 -11.39 2.41
CA LEU A 109 7.13 -11.27 1.18
C LEU A 109 7.95 -10.74 0.01
N PHE A 110 8.77 -9.71 0.22
CA PHE A 110 9.61 -9.13 -0.81
C PHE A 110 10.58 -10.14 -1.45
N GLY A 111 11.06 -11.12 -0.67
CA GLY A 111 11.91 -12.21 -1.15
C GLY A 111 11.16 -13.27 -1.98
N LYS A 112 9.83 -13.32 -1.89
CA LYS A 112 8.97 -14.26 -2.65
C LYS A 112 8.59 -13.70 -4.03
N LEU A 113 8.70 -12.39 -4.23
CA LEU A 113 8.35 -11.74 -5.47
C LEU A 113 9.54 -11.67 -6.42
N THR A 114 9.28 -11.93 -7.70
CA THR A 114 10.25 -11.81 -8.79
C THR A 114 10.30 -10.37 -9.30
N ASN A 115 11.49 -9.90 -9.69
CA ASN A 115 11.62 -8.64 -10.41
C ASN A 115 11.14 -8.83 -11.86
N VAL A 116 10.20 -8.02 -12.31
CA VAL A 116 9.42 -8.22 -13.55
C VAL A 116 9.48 -6.97 -14.40
N VAL A 117 9.56 -7.13 -15.71
CA VAL A 117 9.31 -6.07 -16.68
C VAL A 117 7.81 -6.00 -16.94
N TRP A 118 7.16 -4.97 -16.42
CA TRP A 118 5.72 -4.74 -16.59
C TRP A 118 5.44 -4.06 -17.92
N THR A 119 4.72 -4.72 -18.81
CA THR A 119 4.44 -4.19 -20.16
C THR A 119 2.94 -4.13 -20.46
N ASN A 120 2.58 -3.41 -21.52
CA ASN A 120 1.21 -3.40 -22.05
C ASN A 120 0.74 -4.76 -22.61
N PHE A 121 1.64 -5.74 -22.74
CA PHE A 121 1.33 -7.13 -23.12
C PHE A 121 1.32 -8.06 -21.90
N GLY A 122 1.54 -7.55 -20.71
CA GLY A 122 1.64 -8.30 -19.46
C GLY A 122 3.08 -8.43 -18.94
N PRO A 123 3.28 -9.20 -17.86
CA PRO A 123 4.58 -9.38 -17.23
C PRO A 123 5.54 -10.17 -18.13
N CYS A 124 6.80 -9.73 -18.14
CA CYS A 124 7.90 -10.39 -18.84
C CYS A 124 9.09 -10.59 -17.90
N ALA A 125 9.87 -11.66 -18.13
CA ALA A 125 11.11 -11.85 -17.40
C ALA A 125 12.14 -10.77 -17.74
N VAL A 126 12.93 -10.35 -16.75
CA VAL A 126 14.03 -9.40 -16.98
C VAL A 126 15.15 -10.00 -17.84
N PRO A 127 15.64 -11.24 -17.57
CA PRO A 127 16.62 -11.86 -18.43
C PRO A 127 16.09 -12.05 -19.86
N GLY A 128 16.85 -11.59 -20.84
CA GLY A 128 16.50 -11.74 -22.25
C GLY A 128 15.37 -10.83 -22.75
N PHE A 129 14.95 -9.83 -21.99
CA PHE A 129 13.80 -8.99 -22.33
C PHE A 129 13.93 -8.30 -23.70
N GLU A 130 15.11 -7.90 -24.14
CA GLU A 130 15.24 -7.22 -25.44
C GLU A 130 14.86 -8.13 -26.62
N SER A 131 15.10 -9.44 -26.51
CA SER A 131 14.62 -10.42 -27.50
C SER A 131 13.10 -10.60 -27.45
N VAL A 132 12.52 -10.56 -26.25
CA VAL A 132 11.05 -10.55 -26.04
C VAL A 132 10.45 -9.28 -26.63
N ARG A 133 11.03 -8.13 -26.35
CA ARG A 133 10.59 -6.83 -26.91
C ARG A 133 10.58 -6.86 -28.44
N ALA A 134 11.61 -7.46 -29.06
CA ALA A 134 11.69 -7.58 -30.52
C ALA A 134 10.52 -8.40 -31.09
N ARG A 135 10.16 -9.52 -30.46
CA ARG A 135 8.99 -10.33 -30.86
C ARG A 135 7.68 -9.60 -30.64
N LEU A 136 7.51 -8.97 -29.48
CA LEU A 136 6.29 -8.22 -29.13
C LEU A 136 6.03 -7.04 -30.07
N ARG A 137 7.07 -6.43 -30.65
CA ARG A 137 6.90 -5.34 -31.63
C ARG A 137 6.18 -5.78 -32.91
N ALA A 138 6.15 -7.06 -33.21
CA ALA A 138 5.33 -7.60 -34.31
C ALA A 138 3.83 -7.53 -33.99
N ARG A 139 3.46 -7.50 -32.69
CA ARG A 139 2.06 -7.35 -32.23
C ARG A 139 1.62 -5.89 -32.08
N GLY A 140 2.57 -4.96 -31.97
CA GLY A 140 2.30 -3.54 -31.81
C GLY A 140 3.35 -2.81 -30.96
N PRO A 141 3.11 -1.51 -30.62
CA PRO A 141 4.01 -0.76 -29.77
C PRO A 141 4.18 -1.43 -28.40
N VAL A 142 5.42 -1.48 -27.92
CA VAL A 142 5.76 -2.02 -26.60
C VAL A 142 6.00 -0.87 -25.64
N THR A 143 5.16 -0.77 -24.63
CA THR A 143 5.33 0.14 -23.50
C THR A 143 5.80 -0.64 -22.28
N VAL A 144 6.87 -0.19 -21.64
CA VAL A 144 7.33 -0.68 -20.34
C VAL A 144 6.89 0.30 -19.29
N TYR A 145 5.99 -0.12 -18.39
CA TYR A 145 5.48 0.70 -17.29
C TYR A 145 6.47 0.78 -16.12
N GLY A 146 7.30 -0.24 -15.96
CA GLY A 146 8.30 -0.31 -14.90
C GLY A 146 9.02 -1.64 -14.87
N VAL A 147 10.08 -1.68 -14.08
CA VAL A 147 10.83 -2.90 -13.74
C VAL A 147 10.86 -2.96 -12.22
N ASP A 148 10.03 -3.79 -11.62
CA ASP A 148 9.84 -3.85 -10.17
C ASP A 148 9.27 -5.22 -9.76
N LYS A 149 9.38 -5.52 -8.48
CA LYS A 149 8.74 -6.69 -7.87
C LYS A 149 7.24 -6.51 -7.68
N PHE A 150 6.77 -5.28 -7.50
CA PHE A 150 5.34 -4.97 -7.32
C PHE A 150 4.72 -4.42 -8.59
N PRO A 151 3.58 -4.98 -9.04
CA PRO A 151 2.78 -4.37 -10.08
C PRO A 151 1.98 -3.18 -9.55
N ARG A 152 1.43 -2.40 -10.49
CA ARG A 152 0.44 -1.36 -10.19
C ARG A 152 -0.87 -2.01 -9.71
N MET A 153 -1.47 -1.47 -8.65
CA MET A 153 -2.71 -2.04 -8.10
C MET A 153 -3.82 -2.13 -9.14
N VAL A 154 -4.05 -1.07 -9.90
CA VAL A 154 -5.20 -0.97 -10.82
C VAL A 154 -5.14 -1.94 -12.01
N ASP A 155 -4.00 -2.55 -12.28
CA ASP A 155 -3.89 -3.62 -13.28
C ASP A 155 -4.46 -4.95 -12.76
N TYR A 156 -4.73 -5.06 -11.47
CA TYR A 156 -5.21 -6.27 -10.79
C TYR A 156 -6.52 -6.05 -10.04
N VAL A 157 -6.64 -4.91 -9.36
CA VAL A 157 -7.80 -4.56 -8.53
C VAL A 157 -8.14 -3.09 -8.74
N VAL A 158 -9.38 -2.82 -9.11
CA VAL A 158 -9.93 -1.46 -9.17
C VAL A 158 -10.97 -1.32 -8.06
N PRO A 159 -10.59 -0.76 -6.89
CA PRO A 159 -11.55 -0.59 -5.80
C PRO A 159 -12.58 0.48 -6.13
N SER A 160 -13.82 0.30 -5.64
CA SER A 160 -14.90 1.28 -5.80
C SER A 160 -14.69 2.52 -4.95
N GLY A 161 -15.24 3.67 -5.38
CA GLY A 161 -15.28 4.90 -4.60
C GLY A 161 -13.92 5.55 -4.36
N VAL A 162 -12.94 5.32 -5.23
CA VAL A 162 -11.59 5.93 -5.14
C VAL A 162 -11.22 6.62 -6.44
N ARG A 163 -10.33 7.61 -6.33
CA ARG A 163 -9.65 8.20 -7.49
C ARG A 163 -8.15 7.97 -7.38
N ILE A 164 -7.52 7.56 -8.48
CA ILE A 164 -6.09 7.37 -8.61
C ILE A 164 -5.65 8.07 -9.89
N ALA A 165 -4.98 9.20 -9.77
CA ALA A 165 -4.63 10.02 -10.93
C ALA A 165 -3.51 9.41 -11.78
N ASP A 166 -2.60 8.65 -11.17
CA ASP A 166 -1.52 7.94 -11.85
C ASP A 166 -1.39 6.52 -11.30
N ALA A 167 -1.58 5.54 -12.17
CA ALA A 167 -1.55 4.12 -11.81
C ALA A 167 -0.23 3.67 -11.17
N ASP A 168 0.91 4.26 -11.57
CA ASP A 168 2.24 3.92 -11.05
C ASP A 168 2.41 4.28 -9.57
N ARG A 169 1.53 5.13 -9.05
CA ARG A 169 1.65 5.66 -7.68
C ARG A 169 1.06 4.75 -6.61
N VAL A 170 0.35 3.69 -6.99
CA VAL A 170 -0.26 2.77 -6.03
C VAL A 170 0.15 1.35 -6.33
N ARG A 171 0.86 0.72 -5.41
CA ARG A 171 1.29 -0.67 -5.52
C ARG A 171 0.16 -1.64 -5.17
N LEU A 172 0.10 -2.79 -5.85
CA LEU A 172 -0.72 -3.90 -5.39
C LEU A 172 -0.35 -4.24 -3.94
N GLY A 173 -1.36 -4.45 -3.10
CA GLY A 173 -1.19 -4.58 -1.66
C GLY A 173 -1.43 -3.27 -0.89
N ALA A 174 -1.75 -2.17 -1.57
CA ALA A 174 -2.28 -0.97 -0.93
C ALA A 174 -3.74 -1.16 -0.55
N HIS A 175 -4.14 -0.57 0.57
CA HIS A 175 -5.52 -0.49 1.06
C HIS A 175 -6.04 0.93 0.86
N LEU A 176 -6.95 1.14 -0.07
CA LEU A 176 -7.60 2.43 -0.27
C LEU A 176 -9.06 2.34 0.15
N ALA A 177 -9.42 2.98 1.25
CA ALA A 177 -10.81 3.07 1.69
C ALA A 177 -11.63 3.93 0.71
N GLU A 178 -12.93 3.71 0.69
CA GLU A 178 -13.87 4.51 -0.08
C GLU A 178 -13.73 6.01 0.28
N GLY A 179 -13.81 6.89 -0.70
CA GLY A 179 -13.58 8.32 -0.55
C GLY A 179 -12.10 8.74 -0.65
N THR A 180 -11.16 7.80 -0.81
CA THR A 180 -9.75 8.13 -0.98
C THR A 180 -9.47 8.66 -2.38
N THR A 181 -8.73 9.76 -2.45
CA THR A 181 -8.14 10.29 -3.68
C THR A 181 -6.62 10.26 -3.58
N VAL A 182 -5.97 9.53 -4.47
CA VAL A 182 -4.52 9.61 -4.67
C VAL A 182 -4.24 10.52 -5.85
N MET A 183 -3.71 11.71 -5.57
CA MET A 183 -3.36 12.70 -6.59
C MET A 183 -2.14 12.24 -7.38
N HIS A 184 -1.83 12.92 -8.48
CA HIS A 184 -0.77 12.54 -9.42
C HIS A 184 0.59 12.32 -8.74
N GLU A 185 0.97 13.14 -7.76
CA GLU A 185 2.24 13.03 -7.02
C GLU A 185 2.13 12.21 -5.73
N GLY A 186 0.93 11.75 -5.37
CA GLY A 186 0.73 10.88 -4.23
C GLY A 186 1.34 9.50 -4.47
N PHE A 187 1.69 8.79 -3.39
CA PHE A 187 2.22 7.43 -3.47
C PHE A 187 1.73 6.59 -2.29
N VAL A 188 1.28 5.36 -2.58
CA VAL A 188 0.86 4.39 -1.55
C VAL A 188 1.56 3.06 -1.79
N ASN A 189 2.32 2.62 -0.79
CA ASN A 189 3.05 1.36 -0.83
C ASN A 189 2.15 0.18 -0.42
N PHE A 190 2.68 -1.05 -0.52
CA PHE A 190 2.00 -2.27 -0.07
C PHE A 190 1.88 -2.32 1.46
N ASN A 191 0.92 -3.08 1.96
CA ASN A 191 0.62 -3.22 3.38
C ASN A 191 0.43 -1.87 4.08
N ALA A 192 -0.08 -0.88 3.36
CA ALA A 192 -0.21 0.51 3.75
C ALA A 192 -1.48 1.10 3.14
N GLY A 193 -1.86 2.29 3.55
CA GLY A 193 -2.93 3.02 2.89
C GLY A 193 -3.84 3.77 3.84
N THR A 194 -5.08 4.01 3.40
CA THR A 194 -6.09 4.80 4.09
C THR A 194 -7.16 3.91 4.70
N LEU A 195 -7.64 4.26 5.88
CA LEU A 195 -8.69 3.54 6.60
C LEU A 195 -10.06 4.23 6.49
N GLY A 196 -10.13 5.38 5.86
CA GLY A 196 -11.32 6.15 5.54
C GLY A 196 -11.03 7.15 4.43
N ALA A 197 -12.00 7.99 4.09
CA ALA A 197 -11.84 9.05 3.09
C ALA A 197 -10.60 9.89 3.40
N SER A 198 -9.76 10.12 2.41
CA SER A 198 -8.49 10.84 2.60
C SER A 198 -8.00 11.43 1.28
N MET A 199 -7.28 12.56 1.36
CA MET A 199 -6.53 13.12 0.25
C MET A 199 -5.06 12.71 0.37
N VAL A 200 -4.48 12.15 -0.69
CA VAL A 200 -3.09 11.68 -0.69
C VAL A 200 -2.33 12.33 -1.85
N GLU A 201 -1.57 13.37 -1.55
CA GLU A 201 -0.64 14.03 -2.48
C GLU A 201 0.83 13.80 -2.10
N GLY A 202 1.08 13.20 -0.96
CA GLY A 202 2.39 12.82 -0.44
C GLY A 202 2.60 11.31 -0.43
N ARG A 203 3.65 10.85 0.26
CA ARG A 203 4.06 9.45 0.30
C ARG A 203 3.57 8.75 1.56
N ILE A 204 2.86 7.63 1.37
CA ILE A 204 2.52 6.67 2.41
C ILE A 204 3.45 5.46 2.26
N SER A 205 4.43 5.34 3.14
CA SER A 205 5.43 4.26 3.13
C SER A 205 4.82 2.91 3.49
N ALA A 206 5.54 1.83 3.18
CA ALA A 206 5.11 0.47 3.53
C ALA A 206 4.78 0.35 5.03
N GLY A 207 3.65 -0.27 5.33
CA GLY A 207 3.15 -0.46 6.68
C GLY A 207 2.42 0.74 7.30
N VAL A 208 2.49 1.92 6.70
CA VAL A 208 1.84 3.12 7.25
C VAL A 208 0.35 3.12 6.95
N VAL A 209 -0.46 3.38 7.98
CA VAL A 209 -1.90 3.60 7.85
C VAL A 209 -2.25 5.03 8.20
N VAL A 210 -3.23 5.58 7.46
CA VAL A 210 -3.74 6.93 7.62
C VAL A 210 -5.23 6.85 7.94
N GLY A 211 -5.64 7.47 9.04
CA GLY A 211 -7.02 7.51 9.51
C GLY A 211 -7.92 8.35 8.59
N ALA A 212 -9.23 8.23 8.83
CA ALA A 212 -10.25 8.93 8.04
C ALA A 212 -10.10 10.46 8.09
N ASP A 213 -10.54 11.13 7.05
CA ASP A 213 -10.59 12.59 6.92
C ASP A 213 -9.23 13.28 7.10
N SER A 214 -8.16 12.55 6.80
CA SER A 214 -6.79 13.08 6.86
C SER A 214 -6.29 13.47 5.49
N ASP A 215 -5.43 14.48 5.45
CA ASP A 215 -4.83 15.06 4.25
C ASP A 215 -3.30 14.93 4.32
N VAL A 216 -2.74 14.18 3.37
CA VAL A 216 -1.28 14.04 3.18
C VAL A 216 -0.87 14.98 2.06
N GLY A 217 -0.47 16.18 2.42
CA GLY A 217 -0.19 17.28 1.49
C GLY A 217 0.89 16.98 0.46
N GLY A 218 0.92 17.77 -0.60
CA GLY A 218 1.83 17.61 -1.75
C GLY A 218 3.30 17.51 -1.31
N GLY A 219 3.95 16.41 -1.66
CA GLY A 219 5.33 16.14 -1.30
C GLY A 219 5.58 15.80 0.18
N ALA A 220 4.53 15.72 1.01
CA ALA A 220 4.67 15.25 2.39
C ALA A 220 5.18 13.81 2.41
N SER A 221 5.94 13.46 3.44
CA SER A 221 6.59 12.15 3.56
C SER A 221 6.35 11.54 4.94
N ILE A 222 5.79 10.34 4.96
CA ILE A 222 5.59 9.57 6.18
C ILE A 222 6.63 8.44 6.18
N MET A 223 7.53 8.41 7.17
CA MET A 223 8.49 7.32 7.32
C MET A 223 7.76 6.03 7.73
N GLY A 224 8.26 4.87 7.30
CA GLY A 224 7.62 3.59 7.61
C GLY A 224 7.73 3.19 9.07
N THR A 225 8.85 3.52 9.71
CA THR A 225 9.12 3.21 11.12
C THR A 225 9.62 4.42 11.86
N LEU A 226 9.47 4.40 13.19
CA LEU A 226 9.97 5.43 14.08
C LEU A 226 11.44 5.74 13.76
N SER A 227 11.74 7.00 13.46
CA SER A 227 13.09 7.41 13.10
C SER A 227 14.07 7.21 14.27
N GLY A 228 15.34 6.93 13.94
CA GLY A 228 16.35 6.64 14.95
C GLY A 228 16.49 5.16 15.31
N GLY A 229 16.02 4.24 14.47
CA GLY A 229 16.21 2.79 14.62
C GLY A 229 15.11 2.07 15.39
N GLY A 230 13.97 2.72 15.59
CA GLY A 230 12.77 2.09 16.16
C GLY A 230 12.17 1.05 15.21
N LYS A 231 11.55 0.00 15.77
CA LYS A 231 10.81 -1.03 15.01
C LYS A 231 9.31 -0.73 14.93
N GLU A 232 8.86 0.27 15.64
CA GLU A 232 7.45 0.68 15.68
C GLU A 232 7.06 1.27 14.33
N THR A 233 6.00 0.73 13.74
CA THR A 233 5.42 1.25 12.49
C THR A 233 4.68 2.54 12.78
N ILE A 234 4.88 3.54 11.92
CA ILE A 234 4.22 4.83 12.03
C ILE A 234 2.76 4.72 11.57
N SER A 235 1.88 5.38 12.29
CA SER A 235 0.49 5.59 11.92
C SER A 235 0.11 7.06 12.04
N ILE A 236 -0.84 7.48 11.22
CA ILE A 236 -1.46 8.80 11.25
C ILE A 236 -2.92 8.59 11.66
N GLY A 237 -3.35 9.33 12.66
CA GLY A 237 -4.73 9.29 13.14
C GLY A 237 -5.73 9.89 12.17
N GLU A 238 -6.94 10.11 12.65
CA GLU A 238 -8.04 10.71 11.89
C GLU A 238 -7.94 12.25 11.90
N ARG A 239 -8.48 12.89 10.85
CA ARG A 239 -8.58 14.36 10.73
C ARG A 239 -7.24 15.08 10.86
N CYS A 240 -6.16 14.41 10.44
CA CYS A 240 -4.82 14.99 10.44
C CYS A 240 -4.55 15.76 9.14
N LEU A 241 -3.69 16.77 9.23
CA LEU A 241 -3.17 17.50 8.08
C LEU A 241 -1.64 17.49 8.11
N LEU A 242 -1.03 16.87 7.11
CA LEU A 242 0.38 17.01 6.84
C LEU A 242 0.55 18.07 5.75
N GLY A 243 1.07 19.24 6.12
CA GLY A 243 1.28 20.35 5.17
C GLY A 243 2.23 19.97 4.05
N ALA A 244 2.15 20.69 2.93
CA ALA A 244 2.98 20.44 1.76
C ALA A 244 4.47 20.41 2.12
N ASN A 245 5.20 19.41 1.58
CA ASN A 245 6.62 19.16 1.86
C ASN A 245 6.97 18.97 3.35
N SER A 246 5.98 18.68 4.19
CA SER A 246 6.26 18.25 5.56
C SER A 246 6.72 16.80 5.60
N GLY A 247 7.21 16.36 6.75
CA GLY A 247 7.57 14.96 6.93
C GLY A 247 7.48 14.55 8.39
N VAL A 248 7.17 13.28 8.63
CA VAL A 248 7.08 12.72 9.97
C VAL A 248 7.82 11.40 10.08
N GLY A 249 8.60 11.29 11.14
CA GLY A 249 9.26 10.07 11.60
C GLY A 249 8.77 9.65 12.98
N ILE A 250 7.54 10.05 13.34
CA ILE A 250 6.78 9.68 14.54
C ILE A 250 5.34 9.40 14.14
N SER A 251 4.59 8.64 14.94
CA SER A 251 3.16 8.53 14.78
C SER A 251 2.44 9.81 15.20
N LEU A 252 1.33 10.12 14.58
CA LEU A 252 0.41 11.19 14.99
C LEU A 252 -0.88 10.56 15.45
N GLY A 253 -1.41 11.05 16.57
CA GLY A 253 -2.78 10.74 17.00
C GLY A 253 -3.80 11.51 16.17
N ASP A 254 -5.03 11.54 16.63
CA ASP A 254 -6.12 12.24 15.94
C ASP A 254 -5.96 13.77 16.00
N ASP A 255 -6.55 14.46 15.02
CA ASP A 255 -6.62 15.92 14.97
C ASP A 255 -5.25 16.61 15.06
N CYS A 256 -4.21 16.00 14.48
CA CYS A 256 -2.87 16.57 14.43
C CYS A 256 -2.60 17.31 13.12
N VAL A 257 -1.77 18.35 13.22
CA VAL A 257 -1.32 19.13 12.07
C VAL A 257 0.20 19.26 12.08
N VAL A 258 0.82 19.09 10.92
CA VAL A 258 2.23 19.42 10.70
C VAL A 258 2.33 20.54 9.68
N GLU A 259 2.99 21.63 10.07
CA GLU A 259 3.19 22.80 9.21
C GLU A 259 3.90 22.43 7.90
N ALA A 260 3.55 23.10 6.81
CA ALA A 260 4.23 22.93 5.52
C ALA A 260 5.75 23.16 5.65
N GLY A 261 6.53 22.29 5.02
CA GLY A 261 7.98 22.37 5.01
C GLY A 261 8.67 21.94 6.32
N LEU A 262 7.92 21.52 7.34
CA LEU A 262 8.49 21.05 8.60
C LEU A 262 8.69 19.53 8.59
N TYR A 263 9.91 19.09 8.93
CA TYR A 263 10.20 17.67 9.09
C TYR A 263 10.43 17.35 10.58
N VAL A 264 9.57 16.47 11.15
CA VAL A 264 9.60 16.07 12.56
C VAL A 264 10.05 14.62 12.67
N THR A 265 11.26 14.39 13.12
CA THR A 265 11.79 13.05 13.41
C THR A 265 11.76 12.77 14.92
N ALA A 266 11.90 11.52 15.33
CA ALA A 266 11.88 11.16 16.76
C ALA A 266 12.91 11.91 17.60
N GLY A 267 14.06 12.29 17.01
CA GLY A 267 15.11 13.04 17.66
C GLY A 267 14.93 14.56 17.68
N THR A 268 13.97 15.09 16.92
CA THR A 268 13.71 16.54 16.86
C THR A 268 13.38 17.08 18.24
N LYS A 269 14.05 18.16 18.65
CA LYS A 269 13.73 18.87 19.90
C LYS A 269 12.51 19.74 19.68
N VAL A 270 11.50 19.56 20.51
CA VAL A 270 10.21 20.22 20.42
C VAL A 270 9.91 20.97 21.72
N ASP A 271 9.60 22.23 21.58
CA ASP A 271 9.11 23.07 22.66
C ASP A 271 7.59 22.92 22.77
N VAL A 272 7.17 22.23 23.82
CA VAL A 272 5.74 21.89 23.98
C VAL A 272 5.04 22.99 24.74
N ARG A 273 4.07 23.64 24.10
CA ARG A 273 3.31 24.78 24.64
C ARG A 273 1.94 24.33 25.16
N ALA A 274 1.83 23.15 25.76
CA ALA A 274 0.56 22.56 26.18
C ALA A 274 0.62 21.96 27.58
N GLY A 275 -0.36 22.27 28.41
CA GLY A 275 -0.63 21.62 29.69
C GLY A 275 0.59 21.57 30.62
N ALA A 276 0.80 20.44 31.27
CA ALA A 276 1.94 20.21 32.18
C ALA A 276 3.32 20.23 31.52
N TRP A 277 3.39 20.31 30.19
CA TRP A 277 4.62 20.39 29.40
C TRP A 277 5.07 21.82 29.14
N ALA A 278 4.18 22.82 29.30
CA ALA A 278 4.43 24.21 28.87
C ALA A 278 5.61 24.89 29.58
N GLU A 279 6.02 24.41 30.74
CA GLU A 279 7.13 24.96 31.53
C GLU A 279 8.35 24.05 31.56
N ARG A 280 8.38 22.99 30.75
CA ARG A 280 9.47 22.03 30.69
C ARG A 280 10.50 22.40 29.60
N GLU A 281 11.72 21.90 29.78
CA GLU A 281 12.73 21.92 28.74
C GLU A 281 12.24 21.19 27.47
N PRO A 282 12.70 21.58 26.26
CA PRO A 282 12.32 20.93 25.02
C PRO A 282 12.52 19.42 25.07
N VAL A 283 11.49 18.68 24.65
CA VAL A 283 11.50 17.20 24.63
C VAL A 283 11.86 16.67 23.25
N LYS A 284 12.20 15.39 23.14
CA LYS A 284 12.30 14.72 21.84
C LYS A 284 10.90 14.44 21.29
N ALA A 285 10.70 14.68 20.00
CA ALA A 285 9.41 14.42 19.35
C ALA A 285 8.93 12.97 19.48
N GLY A 286 9.83 12.00 19.59
CA GLY A 286 9.48 10.60 19.87
C GLY A 286 8.65 10.42 21.16
N GLN A 287 8.77 11.32 22.13
CA GLN A 287 7.94 11.29 23.35
C GLN A 287 6.50 11.79 23.12
N LEU A 288 6.26 12.44 21.99
CA LEU A 288 4.95 12.94 21.56
C LEU A 288 4.29 12.01 20.53
N SER A 289 4.94 10.90 20.18
CA SER A 289 4.44 9.94 19.20
C SER A 289 3.08 9.39 19.60
N GLY A 290 2.10 9.49 18.69
CA GLY A 290 0.73 9.00 18.90
C GLY A 290 -0.16 9.91 19.76
N MET A 291 0.31 11.09 20.17
CA MET A 291 -0.52 12.05 20.91
C MET A 291 -1.49 12.78 19.96
N ASP A 292 -2.69 13.06 20.46
CA ASP A 292 -3.74 13.76 19.75
C ASP A 292 -3.64 15.28 19.89
N ASN A 293 -4.33 16.00 18.99
CA ASN A 293 -4.59 17.45 19.07
C ASN A 293 -3.33 18.31 19.15
N LEU A 294 -2.29 17.96 18.39
CA LEU A 294 -1.04 18.72 18.34
C LEU A 294 -0.84 19.37 16.97
N LEU A 295 -0.51 20.66 16.97
CA LEU A 295 0.08 21.35 15.84
C LEU A 295 1.59 21.44 16.03
N PHE A 296 2.33 20.77 15.15
CA PHE A 296 3.78 20.90 15.03
C PHE A 296 4.08 22.05 14.05
N ARG A 297 4.78 23.07 14.52
CA ARG A 297 5.14 24.23 13.72
C ARG A 297 6.56 24.70 14.01
N ARG A 298 7.12 25.51 13.13
CA ARG A 298 8.36 26.24 13.37
C ARG A 298 8.04 27.66 13.82
N ASN A 299 8.60 28.07 14.94
CA ASN A 299 8.54 29.46 15.35
C ASN A 299 9.38 30.30 14.36
N SER A 300 8.73 31.21 13.63
CA SER A 300 9.38 32.00 12.57
C SER A 300 10.41 33.01 13.09
N VAL A 301 10.40 33.32 14.39
CA VAL A 301 11.34 34.26 15.02
C VAL A 301 12.54 33.52 15.60
N SER A 302 12.31 32.48 16.39
CA SER A 302 13.38 31.73 17.09
C SER A 302 13.93 30.58 16.25
N GLY A 303 13.17 30.07 15.28
CA GLY A 303 13.47 28.84 14.54
C GLY A 303 13.19 27.54 15.29
N ALA A 304 12.75 27.63 16.55
CA ALA A 304 12.43 26.45 17.36
C ALA A 304 11.22 25.69 16.79
N VAL A 305 11.27 24.37 16.88
CA VAL A 305 10.09 23.53 16.60
C VAL A 305 9.20 23.52 17.82
N GLU A 306 7.94 23.85 17.65
CA GLU A 306 6.96 23.90 18.73
C GLU A 306 5.86 22.87 18.48
N ALA A 307 5.30 22.30 19.57
CA ALA A 307 4.05 21.59 19.58
C ALA A 307 3.03 22.37 20.42
N VAL A 308 1.96 22.80 19.80
CA VAL A 308 0.91 23.56 20.47
C VAL A 308 -0.43 22.80 20.38
N PRO A 309 -1.35 22.99 21.34
CA PRO A 309 -2.69 22.40 21.24
C PRO A 309 -3.37 22.88 19.97
N TRP A 310 -3.91 21.95 19.21
CA TRP A 310 -4.68 22.25 18.00
C TRP A 310 -6.16 21.95 18.28
N LYS A 311 -7.02 22.97 18.22
CA LYS A 311 -8.47 22.78 18.20
C LYS A 311 -8.94 23.17 16.81
N ARG A 312 -9.58 22.23 16.14
CA ARG A 312 -10.15 22.44 14.82
C ARG A 312 -11.37 23.37 14.96
N GLU A 313 -11.19 24.68 14.74
CA GLU A 313 -12.28 25.59 14.44
C GLU A 313 -12.28 25.78 12.92
N GLY A 314 -13.19 25.06 12.22
CA GLY A 314 -13.70 25.45 10.92
C GLY A 314 -12.75 25.36 9.71
N VAL A 315 -11.89 24.35 9.56
CA VAL A 315 -11.37 24.00 8.25
C VAL A 315 -12.32 23.00 7.61
N GLU A 316 -13.32 23.49 6.88
CA GLU A 316 -14.10 22.65 5.97
C GLU A 316 -13.20 22.26 4.79
N LEU A 317 -12.91 20.97 4.64
CA LEU A 317 -12.35 20.45 3.41
C LEU A 317 -13.38 20.68 2.30
N ASN A 318 -12.94 21.20 1.15
CA ASN A 318 -13.84 21.41 0.02
C ASN A 318 -14.46 20.08 -0.40
N ALA A 319 -15.74 19.89 -0.11
CA ALA A 319 -16.49 18.68 -0.39
C ALA A 319 -16.40 18.25 -1.87
N ASP A 320 -16.30 19.22 -2.79
CA ASP A 320 -16.21 18.94 -4.23
C ASP A 320 -14.90 18.26 -4.63
N LEU A 321 -13.83 18.44 -3.84
CA LEU A 321 -12.53 17.77 -4.07
C LEU A 321 -12.53 16.30 -3.58
N HIS A 322 -13.46 15.96 -2.71
CA HIS A 322 -13.59 14.62 -2.14
C HIS A 322 -14.72 13.78 -2.76
N ALA A 323 -15.52 14.35 -3.67
CA ALA A 323 -16.52 13.59 -4.42
C ALA A 323 -15.83 12.69 -5.46
N ASN A 324 -16.03 11.39 -5.34
CA ASN A 324 -15.42 10.37 -6.20
C ASN A 324 -16.46 9.63 -7.07
N ASP A 325 -17.65 10.23 -7.25
CA ASP A 325 -18.74 9.70 -8.08
C ASP A 325 -18.58 10.06 -9.57
#